data_86a09c5aff331794f20789e17029a4f9
#
_entry.id   86a09c5aff331794f20789e17029a4f9
#
_cell.length_a   1.000
_cell.length_b   1.000
_cell.length_c   1.000
_cell.angle_alpha   90.00
_cell.angle_beta   90.00
_cell.angle_gamma   90.00
#
_symmetry.space_group_name_H-M   'P 1'
#
loop_
_entity.id
_entity.type
_entity.pdbx_description
1 polymer ?
#
loop_
_entity_poly.entity_id
_entity_poly.type
_entity_poly.pdbx_seq_one_letter_code
_entity_poly.pdbx_strand_id
1 'polypeptide(L)'
;ETEEEPWTPQEQLRLLYTYFRDMANEPLLTAKEEIEVSAKIKKCEKKAKDIRAIIEKYSKKINGNVKNNGHRNKLRDLRLMRLKVLNALMKVYSDKAKTLKSRFVKANLRLVVTLVQKYIGRGLPLSDLIQEGNIGLMKAVEKFDHTKGYKFSTYASWWILQGASRAQHEQGRTIRIPVYL
;
A
#
# COMPACT_ATOMS: atom_id res chain seq x y z
N GLU A 1 -10.89 -25.86 -16.15
CA GLU A 1 -10.75 -24.40 -16.40
C GLU A 1 -12.16 -23.85 -16.46
N THR A 2 -12.62 -23.23 -15.36
CA THR A 2 -13.90 -22.52 -15.33
C THR A 2 -13.67 -21.18 -16.02
N GLU A 3 -14.19 -21.06 -17.26
CA GLU A 3 -14.28 -19.79 -17.95
C GLU A 3 -15.17 -18.88 -17.11
N GLU A 4 -14.60 -17.87 -16.45
CA GLU A 4 -15.35 -16.83 -15.78
C GLU A 4 -16.09 -16.02 -16.85
N GLU A 5 -17.42 -16.10 -16.86
CA GLU A 5 -18.24 -15.33 -17.79
C GLU A 5 -17.98 -13.82 -17.59
N PRO A 6 -17.82 -13.05 -18.66
CA PRO A 6 -17.56 -11.62 -18.55
C PRO A 6 -18.75 -10.93 -17.86
N TRP A 7 -18.45 -10.11 -16.85
CA TRP A 7 -19.43 -9.36 -16.07
C TRP A 7 -20.39 -8.58 -16.94
N THR A 8 -21.67 -8.71 -16.69
CA THR A 8 -22.69 -7.95 -17.40
C THR A 8 -22.56 -6.45 -17.12
N PRO A 9 -22.97 -5.56 -18.06
CA PRO A 9 -22.94 -4.11 -17.84
C PRO A 9 -23.68 -3.67 -16.56
N GLN A 10 -24.73 -4.38 -16.18
CA GLN A 10 -25.49 -4.11 -14.94
C GLN A 10 -24.70 -4.45 -13.69
N GLU A 11 -23.96 -5.55 -13.69
CA GLU A 11 -23.08 -5.93 -12.56
C GLU A 11 -21.92 -4.96 -12.39
N GLN A 12 -21.31 -4.50 -13.49
CA GLN A 12 -20.28 -3.46 -13.45
C GLN A 12 -20.80 -2.15 -12.86
N LEU A 13 -22.00 -1.72 -13.25
CA LEU A 13 -22.65 -0.53 -12.69
C LEU A 13 -22.96 -0.69 -11.19
N ARG A 14 -23.41 -1.87 -10.76
CA ARG A 14 -23.70 -2.19 -9.37
C ARG A 14 -22.43 -2.13 -8.51
N LEU A 15 -21.32 -2.65 -9.01
CA LEU A 15 -20.01 -2.59 -8.33
C LEU A 15 -19.50 -1.15 -8.20
N LEU A 16 -19.58 -0.35 -9.27
CA LEU A 16 -19.22 1.05 -9.26
C LEU A 16 -20.09 1.84 -8.26
N TYR A 17 -21.40 1.58 -8.24
CA TYR A 17 -22.29 2.21 -7.28
C TYR A 17 -21.92 1.88 -5.82
N THR A 18 -21.63 0.62 -5.54
CA THR A 18 -21.19 0.18 -4.21
C THR A 18 -19.86 0.85 -3.83
N TYR A 19 -18.91 0.90 -4.74
CA TYR A 19 -17.63 1.58 -4.54
C TYR A 19 -17.82 3.07 -4.23
N PHE A 20 -18.65 3.78 -5.00
CA PHE A 20 -18.91 5.20 -4.76
C PHE A 20 -19.63 5.45 -3.44
N ARG A 21 -20.57 4.61 -3.07
CA ARG A 21 -21.27 4.69 -1.79
C ARG A 21 -20.31 4.51 -0.61
N ASP A 22 -19.44 3.50 -0.68
CA ASP A 22 -18.48 3.21 0.39
C ASP A 22 -17.42 4.33 0.50
N MET A 23 -16.97 4.84 -0.64
CA MET A 23 -16.07 6.00 -0.71
C MET A 23 -16.70 7.28 -0.14
N ALA A 24 -18.01 7.50 -0.38
CA ALA A 24 -18.72 8.70 0.12
C ALA A 24 -18.84 8.70 1.66
N ASN A 25 -18.92 7.52 2.27
CA ASN A 25 -19.02 7.37 3.73
C ASN A 25 -17.69 7.57 4.48
N GLU A 26 -16.55 7.55 3.78
CA GLU A 26 -15.25 7.74 4.42
C GLU A 26 -15.00 9.26 4.69
N PRO A 27 -14.62 9.62 5.94
CA PRO A 27 -14.36 11.01 6.27
C PRO A 27 -13.09 11.51 5.58
N LEU A 28 -13.15 12.75 5.06
CA LEU A 28 -11.99 13.42 4.50
C LEU A 28 -11.01 13.80 5.61
N LEU A 29 -9.72 13.67 5.35
CA LEU A 29 -8.69 14.14 6.26
C LEU A 29 -8.39 15.62 6.03
N THR A 30 -8.21 16.36 7.11
CA THR A 30 -7.66 17.71 7.06
C THR A 30 -6.16 17.69 6.80
N ALA A 31 -5.58 18.79 6.33
CA ALA A 31 -4.14 18.88 6.07
C ALA A 31 -3.27 18.56 7.32
N LYS A 32 -3.76 18.89 8.51
CA LYS A 32 -3.10 18.55 9.78
C LYS A 32 -3.14 17.06 10.05
N GLU A 33 -4.29 16.42 9.83
CA GLU A 33 -4.44 14.96 9.98
C GLU A 33 -3.62 14.18 8.97
N GLU A 34 -3.50 14.66 7.73
CA GLU A 34 -2.61 14.05 6.71
C GLU A 34 -1.16 13.99 7.20
N ILE A 35 -0.66 15.10 7.77
CA ILE A 35 0.69 15.19 8.34
C ILE A 35 0.83 14.22 9.52
N GLU A 36 -0.13 14.22 10.44
CA GLU A 36 -0.07 13.34 11.61
C GLU A 36 -0.11 11.84 11.24
N VAL A 37 -1.01 11.46 10.34
CA VAL A 37 -1.13 10.07 9.88
C VAL A 37 0.15 9.65 9.17
N SER A 38 0.69 10.48 8.27
CA SER A 38 1.96 10.21 7.58
C SER A 38 3.13 10.08 8.58
N ALA A 39 3.22 10.95 9.58
CA ALA A 39 4.24 10.87 10.62
C ALA A 39 4.12 9.57 11.45
N LYS A 40 2.89 9.19 11.80
CA LYS A 40 2.61 7.93 12.53
C LYS A 40 2.99 6.71 11.70
N ILE A 41 2.70 6.69 10.39
CA ILE A 41 3.10 5.62 9.45
C ILE A 41 4.62 5.49 9.45
N LYS A 42 5.35 6.56 9.17
CA LYS A 42 6.83 6.55 9.13
C LYS A 42 7.46 6.10 10.46
N LYS A 43 6.89 6.55 11.58
CA LYS A 43 7.34 6.11 12.91
C LYS A 43 7.16 4.62 13.14
N CYS A 44 6.02 4.05 12.73
CA CYS A 44 5.76 2.61 12.83
C CYS A 44 6.69 1.80 11.91
N GLU A 45 6.88 2.24 10.67
CA GLU A 45 7.77 1.59 9.70
C GLU A 45 9.23 1.61 10.16
N LYS A 46 9.70 2.76 10.68
CA LYS A 46 11.04 2.88 11.24
C LYS A 46 11.25 1.89 12.37
N LYS A 47 10.31 1.85 13.35
CA LYS A 47 10.38 0.89 14.45
C LYS A 47 10.37 -0.57 13.98
N ALA A 48 9.52 -0.92 13.02
CA ALA A 48 9.49 -2.27 12.45
C ALA A 48 10.81 -2.62 11.77
N LYS A 49 11.42 -1.68 11.03
CA LYS A 49 12.72 -1.84 10.37
C LYS A 49 13.86 -1.99 11.39
N ASP A 50 13.88 -1.19 12.43
CA ASP A 50 14.90 -1.27 13.50
C ASP A 50 14.82 -2.62 14.22
N ILE A 51 13.61 -3.08 14.57
CA ILE A 51 13.40 -4.40 15.18
C ILE A 51 13.84 -5.52 14.24
N ARG A 52 13.55 -5.42 12.94
CA ARG A 52 13.99 -6.40 11.93
C ARG A 52 15.51 -6.49 11.86
N ALA A 53 16.22 -5.36 11.87
CA ALA A 53 17.68 -5.33 11.91
C ALA A 53 18.26 -6.00 13.17
N ILE A 54 17.57 -5.83 14.33
CA ILE A 54 17.92 -6.52 15.58
C ILE A 54 17.73 -8.03 15.43
N ILE A 55 16.59 -8.48 14.88
CA ILE A 55 16.29 -9.90 14.67
C ILE A 55 17.36 -10.54 13.77
N GLU A 56 17.75 -9.88 12.68
CA GLU A 56 18.80 -10.38 11.79
C GLU A 56 20.16 -10.55 12.47
N LYS A 57 20.54 -9.59 13.34
CA LYS A 57 21.77 -9.69 14.15
C LYS A 57 21.71 -10.85 15.14
N TYR A 58 20.57 -11.07 15.79
CA TYR A 58 20.39 -12.16 16.73
C TYR A 58 20.36 -13.53 16.05
N SER A 59 19.71 -13.66 14.88
CA SER A 59 19.64 -14.90 14.13
C SER A 59 21.02 -15.38 13.65
N LYS A 60 21.85 -14.44 13.15
CA LYS A 60 23.26 -14.73 12.77
C LYS A 60 24.09 -15.25 13.95
N LYS A 61 23.91 -14.68 15.14
CA LYS A 61 24.62 -15.12 16.35
C LYS A 61 24.17 -16.51 16.85
N ILE A 62 22.95 -16.93 16.58
CA ILE A 62 22.43 -18.26 16.96
C ILE A 62 22.99 -19.32 16.01
N ASN A 63 23.03 -19.05 14.71
CA ASN A 63 23.51 -19.99 13.69
C ASN A 63 25.04 -20.20 13.71
N GLY A 64 25.81 -19.18 14.15
CA GLY A 64 27.28 -19.25 14.19
C GLY A 64 27.88 -20.01 15.39
N ASN A 65 27.09 -20.49 16.35
CA ASN A 65 27.59 -21.08 17.59
C ASN A 65 27.05 -22.50 17.85
N VAL A 66 27.18 -23.39 16.88
CA VAL A 66 26.82 -24.82 17.04
C VAL A 66 28.06 -25.62 17.48
N LYS A 67 28.40 -25.58 18.77
CA LYS A 67 29.19 -26.63 19.45
C LYS A 67 28.52 -26.93 20.79
N ASN A 68 28.25 -28.21 21.02
CA ASN A 68 27.46 -28.76 22.12
C ASN A 68 28.10 -28.59 23.50
N ASN A 69 27.40 -27.92 24.44
CA ASN A 69 27.61 -28.08 25.88
C ASN A 69 26.27 -27.76 26.60
N GLY A 70 25.86 -28.57 27.59
CA GLY A 70 24.54 -28.54 28.24
C GLY A 70 24.08 -27.18 28.85
N HIS A 71 25.00 -26.35 29.33
CA HIS A 71 24.69 -24.97 29.82
C HIS A 71 24.29 -24.01 28.69
N ARG A 72 24.65 -24.31 27.43
CA ARG A 72 24.29 -23.52 26.23
C ARG A 72 22.82 -23.66 25.81
N ASN A 73 22.15 -24.75 26.18
CA ASN A 73 20.75 -24.97 25.79
C ASN A 73 19.83 -23.94 26.46
N LYS A 74 20.02 -23.64 27.73
CA LYS A 74 19.23 -22.63 28.47
C LYS A 74 19.38 -21.22 27.89
N LEU A 75 20.60 -20.85 27.48
CA LEU A 75 20.88 -19.58 26.82
C LEU A 75 20.29 -19.54 25.40
N ARG A 76 20.27 -20.66 24.70
CA ARG A 76 19.62 -20.79 23.37
C ARG A 76 18.12 -20.61 23.48
N ASP A 77 17.47 -21.23 24.46
CA ASP A 77 16.04 -21.13 24.69
C ASP A 77 15.62 -19.70 25.06
N LEU A 78 16.37 -19.02 25.90
CA LEU A 78 16.16 -17.60 26.19
C LEU A 78 16.31 -16.70 24.95
N ARG A 79 17.28 -16.98 24.08
CA ARG A 79 17.45 -16.25 22.82
C ARG A 79 16.30 -16.50 21.86
N LEU A 80 15.81 -17.75 21.78
CA LEU A 80 14.64 -18.11 20.97
C LEU A 80 13.37 -17.42 21.48
N MET A 81 13.16 -17.36 22.80
CA MET A 81 12.04 -16.61 23.40
C MET A 81 12.11 -15.12 23.04
N ARG A 82 13.30 -14.51 23.17
CA ARG A 82 13.48 -13.10 22.76
C ARG A 82 13.18 -12.87 21.28
N LEU A 83 13.59 -13.78 20.38
CA LEU A 83 13.27 -13.71 18.96
C LEU A 83 11.76 -13.81 18.70
N LYS A 84 11.04 -14.68 19.42
CA LYS A 84 9.58 -14.76 19.30
C LYS A 84 8.91 -13.44 19.69
N VAL A 85 9.34 -12.83 20.81
CA VAL A 85 8.81 -11.53 21.26
C VAL A 85 9.13 -10.41 20.26
N LEU A 86 10.37 -10.35 19.75
CA LEU A 86 10.75 -9.35 18.75
C LEU A 86 9.97 -9.50 17.45
N ASN A 87 9.75 -10.75 16.97
CA ASN A 87 8.94 -11.01 15.79
C ASN A 87 7.47 -10.58 15.99
N ALA A 88 6.89 -10.89 17.16
CA ALA A 88 5.55 -10.45 17.52
C ALA A 88 5.45 -8.92 17.53
N LEU A 89 6.42 -8.23 18.13
CA LEU A 89 6.47 -6.78 18.20
C LEU A 89 6.63 -6.15 16.80
N MET A 90 7.51 -6.70 15.97
CA MET A 90 7.67 -6.27 14.57
C MET A 90 6.35 -6.38 13.81
N LYS A 91 5.64 -7.52 13.98
CA LYS A 91 4.33 -7.75 13.35
C LYS A 91 3.32 -6.68 13.78
N VAL A 92 3.21 -6.38 15.08
CA VAL A 92 2.30 -5.35 15.60
C VAL A 92 2.58 -3.98 14.97
N TYR A 93 3.84 -3.55 14.87
CA TYR A 93 4.16 -2.27 14.22
C TYR A 93 3.89 -2.28 12.72
N SER A 94 4.16 -3.40 12.04
CA SER A 94 3.86 -3.57 10.61
C SER A 94 2.36 -3.52 10.34
N ASP A 95 1.56 -4.22 11.14
CA ASP A 95 0.11 -4.25 10.98
C ASP A 95 -0.51 -2.88 11.29
N LYS A 96 -0.01 -2.19 12.32
CA LYS A 96 -0.43 -0.82 12.62
C LYS A 96 -0.09 0.15 11.48
N ALA A 97 1.07 0.01 10.86
CA ALA A 97 1.43 0.82 9.68
C ALA A 97 0.51 0.54 8.51
N LYS A 98 0.18 -0.74 8.23
CA LYS A 98 -0.78 -1.13 7.18
C LYS A 98 -2.17 -0.54 7.41
N THR A 99 -2.69 -0.63 8.64
CA THR A 99 -4.00 -0.07 9.00
C THR A 99 -4.05 1.44 8.79
N LEU A 100 -3.00 2.17 9.20
CA LEU A 100 -2.90 3.61 9.00
C LEU A 100 -2.81 3.97 7.50
N LYS A 101 -2.04 3.19 6.72
CA LYS A 101 -1.97 3.37 5.26
C LYS A 101 -3.34 3.14 4.61
N SER A 102 -4.04 2.05 4.96
CA SER A 102 -5.38 1.79 4.45
C SER A 102 -6.34 2.93 4.74
N ARG A 103 -6.34 3.46 5.97
CA ARG A 103 -7.16 4.62 6.35
C ARG A 103 -6.79 5.84 5.50
N PHE A 104 -5.50 6.09 5.28
CA PHE A 104 -5.03 7.23 4.49
C PHE A 104 -5.43 7.10 3.02
N VAL A 105 -5.31 5.90 2.43
CA VAL A 105 -5.79 5.61 1.07
C VAL A 105 -7.29 5.82 0.96
N LYS A 106 -8.09 5.22 1.86
CA LYS A 106 -9.56 5.31 1.83
C LYS A 106 -10.06 6.75 1.87
N ALA A 107 -9.50 7.59 2.75
CA ALA A 107 -9.85 9.01 2.85
C ALA A 107 -9.56 9.80 1.56
N ASN A 108 -8.70 9.31 0.68
CA ASN A 108 -8.29 9.99 -0.56
C ASN A 108 -8.80 9.34 -1.85
N LEU A 109 -9.67 8.32 -1.78
CA LEU A 109 -10.21 7.64 -2.98
C LEU A 109 -10.98 8.60 -3.90
N ARG A 110 -11.66 9.61 -3.32
CA ARG A 110 -12.40 10.63 -4.09
C ARG A 110 -11.49 11.41 -5.04
N LEU A 111 -10.23 11.65 -4.66
CA LEU A 111 -9.24 12.30 -5.51
C LEU A 111 -8.94 11.47 -6.76
N VAL A 112 -8.87 10.14 -6.62
CA VAL A 112 -8.64 9.23 -7.75
C VAL A 112 -9.74 9.39 -8.80
N VAL A 113 -11.02 9.28 -8.37
CA VAL A 113 -12.17 9.39 -9.28
C VAL A 113 -12.14 10.72 -10.04
N THR A 114 -11.90 11.83 -9.35
CA THR A 114 -11.85 13.17 -9.96
C THR A 114 -10.76 13.28 -11.04
N LEU A 115 -9.60 12.65 -10.81
CA LEU A 115 -8.47 12.75 -11.74
C LEU A 115 -8.60 11.80 -12.92
N VAL A 116 -9.09 10.57 -12.73
CA VAL A 116 -9.19 9.58 -13.81
C VAL A 116 -10.33 9.86 -14.78
N GLN A 117 -11.33 10.69 -14.42
CA GLN A 117 -12.39 11.12 -15.31
C GLN A 117 -11.88 11.70 -16.65
N LYS A 118 -10.72 12.34 -16.64
CA LYS A 118 -10.08 12.91 -17.84
C LYS A 118 -9.64 11.86 -18.89
N TYR A 119 -9.60 10.60 -18.50
CA TYR A 119 -9.17 9.47 -19.33
C TYR A 119 -10.32 8.60 -19.83
N ILE A 120 -11.57 8.93 -19.49
CA ILE A 120 -12.78 8.22 -19.95
C ILE A 120 -12.88 8.31 -21.47
N GLY A 121 -13.32 7.22 -22.09
CA GLY A 121 -13.54 7.14 -23.55
C GLY A 121 -12.26 6.90 -24.37
N ARG A 122 -11.14 6.57 -23.73
CA ARG A 122 -9.85 6.34 -24.40
C ARG A 122 -9.42 4.87 -24.43
N GLY A 123 -10.36 3.95 -24.55
CA GLY A 123 -10.08 2.51 -24.72
C GLY A 123 -10.12 1.66 -23.45
N LEU A 124 -10.14 2.30 -22.25
CA LEU A 124 -10.29 1.57 -20.99
C LEU A 124 -11.62 1.91 -20.30
N PRO A 125 -12.28 0.91 -19.68
CA PRO A 125 -13.47 1.15 -18.87
C PRO A 125 -13.10 1.95 -17.59
N LEU A 126 -14.09 2.68 -17.06
CA LEU A 126 -13.89 3.53 -15.87
C LEU A 126 -13.45 2.71 -14.63
N SER A 127 -13.96 1.50 -14.49
CA SER A 127 -13.56 0.58 -13.42
C SER A 127 -12.04 0.37 -13.37
N ASP A 128 -11.45 0.08 -14.52
CA ASP A 128 -10.02 -0.24 -14.62
C ASP A 128 -9.17 1.03 -14.44
N LEU A 129 -9.60 2.15 -14.99
CA LEU A 129 -8.97 3.44 -14.76
C LEU A 129 -8.94 3.80 -13.26
N ILE A 130 -10.04 3.54 -12.53
CA ILE A 130 -10.11 3.75 -11.09
C ILE A 130 -9.12 2.82 -10.36
N GLN A 131 -9.06 1.54 -10.73
CA GLN A 131 -8.14 0.59 -10.08
C GLN A 131 -6.68 0.95 -10.32
N GLU A 132 -6.30 1.32 -11.53
CA GLU A 132 -4.95 1.79 -11.83
C GLU A 132 -4.61 3.10 -11.10
N GLY A 133 -5.59 4.01 -11.00
CA GLY A 133 -5.47 5.21 -10.19
C GLY A 133 -5.31 4.90 -8.70
N ASN A 134 -6.03 3.90 -8.18
CA ASN A 134 -5.90 3.44 -6.79
C ASN A 134 -4.50 2.86 -6.51
N ILE A 135 -3.94 2.09 -7.46
CA ILE A 135 -2.56 1.60 -7.37
C ILE A 135 -1.57 2.77 -7.33
N GLY A 136 -1.79 3.80 -8.15
CA GLY A 136 -1.02 5.05 -8.11
C GLY A 136 -1.13 5.75 -6.75
N LEU A 137 -2.34 5.87 -6.20
CA LEU A 137 -2.57 6.44 -4.87
C LEU A 137 -1.86 5.67 -3.77
N MET A 138 -1.90 4.33 -3.77
CA MET A 138 -1.18 3.50 -2.80
C MET A 138 0.34 3.75 -2.86
N LYS A 139 0.92 3.84 -4.06
CA LYS A 139 2.34 4.19 -4.25
C LYS A 139 2.65 5.60 -3.73
N ALA A 140 1.73 6.55 -3.92
CA ALA A 140 1.88 7.90 -3.37
C ALA A 140 1.90 7.90 -1.84
N VAL A 141 1.00 7.16 -1.18
CA VAL A 141 0.96 7.03 0.29
C VAL A 141 2.25 6.42 0.84
N GLU A 142 2.83 5.44 0.16
CA GLU A 142 4.09 4.81 0.58
C GLU A 142 5.29 5.77 0.54
N LYS A 143 5.33 6.63 -0.47
CA LYS A 143 6.48 7.50 -0.74
C LYS A 143 6.29 8.93 -0.23
N PHE A 144 5.11 9.28 0.28
CA PHE A 144 4.81 10.62 0.74
C PHE A 144 5.69 11.05 1.92
N ASP A 145 6.23 12.26 1.81
CA ASP A 145 7.05 12.88 2.84
C ASP A 145 6.41 14.19 3.34
N HIS A 146 5.77 14.10 4.50
CA HIS A 146 5.13 15.23 5.15
C HIS A 146 6.09 16.35 5.56
N THR A 147 7.41 16.09 5.63
CA THR A 147 8.40 17.09 6.02
C THR A 147 8.66 18.13 4.93
N LYS A 148 8.26 17.83 3.68
CA LYS A 148 8.44 18.72 2.52
C LYS A 148 7.43 19.86 2.42
N GLY A 149 6.41 19.91 3.28
CA GLY A 149 5.44 21.00 3.37
C GLY A 149 4.39 21.06 2.27
N TYR A 150 4.39 20.13 1.31
CA TYR A 150 3.36 20.07 0.25
C TYR A 150 2.12 19.31 0.73
N LYS A 151 0.94 19.70 0.20
CA LYS A 151 -0.30 18.95 0.41
C LYS A 151 -0.20 17.57 -0.23
N PHE A 152 -0.77 16.56 0.43
CA PHE A 152 -0.76 15.19 -0.11
C PHE A 152 -1.39 15.12 -1.50
N SER A 153 -2.52 15.81 -1.72
CA SER A 153 -3.20 15.84 -3.00
C SER A 153 -2.31 16.26 -4.17
N THR A 154 -1.44 17.27 -4.00
CA THR A 154 -0.51 17.73 -5.02
C THR A 154 0.49 16.62 -5.40
N TYR A 155 1.02 15.90 -4.42
CA TYR A 155 1.94 14.80 -4.66
C TYR A 155 1.25 13.57 -5.25
N ALA A 156 0.09 13.19 -4.73
CA ALA A 156 -0.66 12.02 -5.15
C ALA A 156 -1.20 12.15 -6.58
N SER A 157 -1.62 13.36 -6.99
CA SER A 157 -2.12 13.61 -8.35
C SER A 157 -1.16 13.12 -9.43
N TRP A 158 0.13 13.34 -9.24
CA TRP A 158 1.14 12.91 -10.21
C TRP A 158 1.20 11.37 -10.33
N TRP A 159 1.17 10.64 -9.22
CA TRP A 159 1.19 9.19 -9.21
C TRP A 159 -0.08 8.56 -9.78
N ILE A 160 -1.24 9.17 -9.48
CA ILE A 160 -2.54 8.72 -9.98
C ILE A 160 -2.61 8.89 -11.50
N LEU A 161 -2.26 10.08 -12.01
CA LEU A 161 -2.29 10.37 -13.44
C LEU A 161 -1.27 9.52 -14.20
N GLN A 162 -0.09 9.29 -13.64
CA GLN A 162 0.92 8.39 -14.22
C GLN A 162 0.39 6.95 -14.31
N GLY A 163 -0.29 6.44 -13.27
CA GLY A 163 -0.90 5.12 -13.28
C GLY A 163 -1.96 5.00 -14.37
N ALA A 164 -2.91 5.92 -14.42
CA ALA A 164 -3.98 5.92 -15.41
C ALA A 164 -3.46 6.08 -16.86
N SER A 165 -2.52 6.99 -17.09
CA SER A 165 -1.90 7.18 -18.40
C SER A 165 -1.15 5.94 -18.87
N ARG A 166 -0.36 5.34 -17.98
CA ARG A 166 0.37 4.10 -18.28
C ARG A 166 -0.57 2.96 -18.64
N ALA A 167 -1.61 2.74 -17.84
CA ALA A 167 -2.60 1.71 -18.11
C ALA A 167 -3.29 1.91 -19.46
N GLN A 168 -3.64 3.16 -19.81
CA GLN A 168 -4.20 3.49 -21.11
C GLN A 168 -3.26 3.11 -22.26
N HIS A 169 -1.97 3.39 -22.17
CA HIS A 169 -1.00 3.01 -23.20
C HIS A 169 -0.77 1.50 -23.29
N GLU A 170 -0.79 0.79 -22.16
CA GLU A 170 -0.50 -0.64 -22.11
C GLU A 170 -1.71 -1.52 -22.42
N GLN A 171 -2.93 -1.08 -22.10
CA GLN A 171 -4.15 -1.90 -22.14
C GLN A 171 -5.26 -1.31 -23.02
N GLY A 172 -5.17 -0.03 -23.40
CA GLY A 172 -6.22 0.66 -24.16
C GLY A 172 -6.34 0.26 -25.64
N ARG A 173 -5.43 -0.59 -26.13
CA ARG A 173 -5.42 -1.05 -27.54
C ARG A 173 -5.45 -2.57 -27.60
N THR A 174 -6.20 -3.12 -28.55
CA THR A 174 -6.27 -4.57 -28.83
C THR A 174 -4.88 -5.15 -29.19
N ILE A 175 -4.07 -4.39 -29.94
CA ILE A 175 -2.67 -4.72 -30.22
C ILE A 175 -1.80 -3.80 -29.39
N ARG A 176 -1.07 -4.37 -28.43
CA ARG A 176 -0.17 -3.61 -27.55
C ARG A 176 0.98 -2.99 -28.35
N ILE A 177 1.10 -1.68 -28.25
CA ILE A 177 2.23 -0.92 -28.81
C ILE A 177 3.15 -0.53 -27.66
N PRO A 178 4.48 -0.76 -27.75
CA PRO A 178 5.43 -0.31 -26.74
C PRO A 178 5.39 1.21 -26.53
N VAL A 179 5.54 1.68 -25.29
CA VAL A 179 5.39 3.10 -24.90
C VAL A 179 6.47 4.01 -25.53
N TYR A 180 7.58 3.43 -26.02
CA TYR A 180 8.67 4.17 -26.64
C TYR A 180 8.52 4.40 -28.16
N LEU A 181 7.43 3.88 -28.78
CA LEU A 181 7.03 4.15 -30.16
C LEU A 181 5.95 5.21 -30.20
#